data_a3befd5f113e0c658221d64e4a292da0
#
_entry.id   a3befd5f113e0c658221d64e4a292da0
#
_cell.length_a   1.000
_cell.length_b   1.000
_cell.length_c   1.000
_cell.angle_alpha   90.00
_cell.angle_beta   90.00
_cell.angle_gamma   90.00
#
_symmetry.space_group_name_H-M   'P 1'
#
loop_
_entity.id
_entity.type
_entity.pdbx_description
1 polymer ?
#
loop_
_entity_poly.entity_id
_entity_poly.type
_entity_poly.pdbx_seq_one_letter_code
_entity_poly.pdbx_strand_id
1 'polypeptide(L)'
;FGGDHIYKMDVSQMLDFHKENNADLTISAIPIPIEEASEFGIMEVDENWRLTNFVEKPKTKPKSIPGQPDMCLASMGNYIFGKDVLLKALDEDEKIENSSHDFGKNVIPMLLEQGKNIFVYNFATNEFSGITDAERGYWRDVGSIDAYWQANMDLLDSNPELNLYSKDWPLRTFNYNYPPAKFVWQEGDRVGMATNSMVSEGCVVSGGSISKCVLSPKVRINSYSQVYESILMENVDVGRYSRIKKAIIDKNVKIPPNTRIGYNREEDLRRGFHVSPDGVTVVPKGAIL
;
A
#
# COMPACT_ATOMS: atom_id res chain seq x y z
N PHE A 1 -14.21 -0.77 -2.61
CA PHE A 1 -12.75 -0.64 -2.78
C PHE A 1 -12.10 -0.57 -1.40
N GLY A 2 -11.06 -1.38 -1.17
CA GLY A 2 -10.23 -1.31 0.03
C GLY A 2 -9.54 0.05 0.15
N GLY A 3 -9.31 0.51 1.39
CA GLY A 3 -8.73 1.84 1.67
C GLY A 3 -7.21 1.84 1.84
N ASP A 4 -6.58 0.67 1.84
CA ASP A 4 -5.17 0.44 2.12
C ASP A 4 -4.44 -0.31 0.99
N HIS A 5 -4.98 -0.27 -0.22
CA HIS A 5 -4.36 -0.88 -1.39
C HIS A 5 -3.80 0.18 -2.34
N ILE A 6 -2.63 -0.08 -2.92
CA ILE A 6 -1.96 0.80 -3.86
C ILE A 6 -2.01 0.18 -5.27
N TYR A 7 -2.67 0.87 -6.19
CA TYR A 7 -2.78 0.49 -7.60
C TYR A 7 -3.29 1.67 -8.44
N LYS A 8 -3.17 1.57 -9.75
CA LYS A 8 -3.89 2.42 -10.72
C LYS A 8 -4.86 1.56 -11.51
N MET A 9 -6.06 2.05 -11.72
CA MET A 9 -7.12 1.30 -12.39
C MET A 9 -8.09 2.23 -13.12
N ASP A 10 -8.44 1.89 -14.33
CA ASP A 10 -9.64 2.41 -14.97
C ASP A 10 -10.84 1.56 -14.54
N VAL A 11 -11.61 2.09 -13.59
CA VAL A 11 -12.79 1.41 -13.02
C VAL A 11 -13.90 1.20 -14.05
N SER A 12 -13.94 2.01 -15.13
CA SER A 12 -14.96 1.89 -16.17
C SER A 12 -14.91 0.53 -16.84
N GLN A 13 -13.72 -0.04 -17.07
CA GLN A 13 -13.56 -1.35 -17.68
C GLN A 13 -14.13 -2.49 -16.81
N MET A 14 -13.92 -2.42 -15.49
CA MET A 14 -14.55 -3.38 -14.57
C MET A 14 -16.07 -3.21 -14.53
N LEU A 15 -16.58 -1.97 -14.62
CA LEU A 15 -18.01 -1.70 -14.69
C LEU A 15 -18.64 -2.20 -15.98
N ASP A 16 -17.97 -2.04 -17.11
CA ASP A 16 -18.45 -2.54 -18.41
C ASP A 16 -18.45 -4.08 -18.42
N PHE A 17 -17.41 -4.71 -17.91
CA PHE A 17 -17.37 -6.16 -17.70
C PHE A 17 -18.54 -6.65 -16.80
N HIS A 18 -18.84 -5.92 -15.71
CA HIS A 18 -19.97 -6.21 -14.84
C HIS A 18 -21.31 -6.19 -15.57
N LYS A 19 -21.53 -5.17 -16.40
CA LYS A 19 -22.76 -5.01 -17.20
C LYS A 19 -22.88 -6.06 -18.31
N GLU A 20 -21.81 -6.30 -19.04
CA GLU A 20 -21.78 -7.27 -20.15
C GLU A 20 -22.11 -8.68 -19.69
N ASN A 21 -21.67 -9.04 -18.49
CA ASN A 21 -21.97 -10.35 -17.89
C ASN A 21 -23.29 -10.38 -17.10
N ASN A 22 -24.07 -9.29 -17.04
CA ASN A 22 -25.26 -9.17 -16.19
C ASN A 22 -24.97 -9.67 -14.78
N ALA A 23 -23.83 -9.27 -14.20
CA ALA A 23 -23.36 -9.75 -12.91
C ALA A 23 -24.16 -9.17 -11.75
N ASP A 24 -24.46 -9.98 -10.74
CA ASP A 24 -24.95 -9.55 -9.43
C ASP A 24 -23.80 -8.93 -8.61
N LEU A 25 -22.60 -9.51 -8.76
CA LEU A 25 -21.36 -9.10 -8.12
C LEU A 25 -20.19 -9.33 -9.08
N THR A 26 -19.31 -8.35 -9.19
CA THR A 26 -17.99 -8.50 -9.82
C THR A 26 -16.90 -8.24 -8.80
N ILE A 27 -15.94 -9.14 -8.72
CA ILE A 27 -14.78 -9.06 -7.81
C ILE A 27 -13.53 -8.84 -8.64
N SER A 28 -12.74 -7.82 -8.32
CA SER A 28 -11.44 -7.66 -8.95
C SER A 28 -10.42 -8.63 -8.35
N ALA A 29 -9.66 -9.27 -9.22
CA ALA A 29 -8.64 -10.24 -8.86
C ALA A 29 -7.33 -9.97 -9.58
N ILE A 30 -6.24 -10.36 -8.93
CA ILE A 30 -4.91 -10.36 -9.54
C ILE A 30 -4.35 -11.79 -9.58
N PRO A 31 -3.77 -12.21 -10.72
CA PRO A 31 -2.98 -13.43 -10.78
C PRO A 31 -1.74 -13.34 -9.89
N ILE A 32 -1.57 -14.31 -9.00
CA ILE A 32 -0.39 -14.44 -8.14
C ILE A 32 0.19 -15.86 -8.23
N PRO A 33 1.48 -16.06 -7.91
CA PRO A 33 2.03 -17.39 -7.73
C PRO A 33 1.25 -18.21 -6.72
N ILE A 34 1.02 -19.48 -7.01
CA ILE A 34 0.16 -20.34 -6.18
C ILE A 34 0.74 -20.59 -4.77
N GLU A 35 2.06 -20.41 -4.62
CA GLU A 35 2.78 -20.51 -3.35
C GLU A 35 2.42 -19.37 -2.38
N GLU A 36 1.96 -18.23 -2.90
CA GLU A 36 1.58 -17.05 -2.12
C GLU A 36 0.10 -17.08 -1.69
N ALA A 37 -0.65 -18.08 -2.11
CA ALA A 37 -2.09 -18.17 -1.91
C ALA A 37 -2.55 -18.08 -0.44
N SER A 38 -1.71 -18.50 0.52
CA SER A 38 -2.04 -18.49 1.94
C SER A 38 -2.23 -17.10 2.55
N GLU A 39 -1.79 -16.07 1.86
CA GLU A 39 -1.86 -14.68 2.34
C GLU A 39 -3.20 -14.00 1.97
N PHE A 40 -3.93 -14.53 0.99
CA PHE A 40 -5.04 -13.85 0.34
C PHE A 40 -6.34 -14.68 0.33
N GLY A 41 -7.46 -14.02 0.07
CA GLY A 41 -8.68 -14.67 -0.36
C GLY A 41 -8.53 -15.15 -1.82
N ILE A 42 -8.62 -16.45 -2.04
CA ILE A 42 -8.40 -17.06 -3.35
C ILE A 42 -9.73 -17.42 -4.02
N MET A 43 -9.83 -17.11 -5.29
CA MET A 43 -10.99 -17.35 -6.13
C MET A 43 -10.71 -18.41 -7.18
N GLU A 44 -11.66 -19.35 -7.31
CA GLU A 44 -11.68 -20.32 -8.39
C GLU A 44 -12.75 -19.91 -9.42
N VAL A 45 -12.42 -19.96 -10.68
CA VAL A 45 -13.31 -19.56 -11.76
C VAL A 45 -13.47 -20.68 -12.79
N ASP A 46 -14.57 -20.62 -13.53
CA ASP A 46 -14.75 -21.42 -14.76
C ASP A 46 -14.11 -20.71 -15.98
N GLU A 47 -14.28 -21.31 -17.16
CA GLU A 47 -13.75 -20.79 -18.42
C GLU A 47 -14.34 -19.42 -18.84
N ASN A 48 -15.47 -19.03 -18.25
CA ASN A 48 -16.16 -17.76 -18.48
C ASN A 48 -15.89 -16.70 -17.37
N TRP A 49 -14.91 -16.94 -16.50
CA TRP A 49 -14.59 -16.07 -15.37
C TRP A 49 -15.72 -15.95 -14.32
N ARG A 50 -16.67 -16.90 -14.32
CA ARG A 50 -17.67 -16.99 -13.25
C ARG A 50 -17.05 -17.61 -12.02
N LEU A 51 -17.31 -17.02 -10.86
CA LEU A 51 -16.82 -17.54 -9.57
C LEU A 51 -17.47 -18.89 -9.25
N THR A 52 -16.66 -19.90 -9.02
CA THR A 52 -17.11 -21.25 -8.64
C THR A 52 -16.81 -21.56 -7.18
N ASN A 53 -15.77 -20.93 -6.61
CA ASN A 53 -15.39 -21.11 -5.21
C ASN A 53 -14.60 -19.90 -4.71
N PHE A 54 -14.72 -19.61 -3.40
CA PHE A 54 -13.96 -18.58 -2.70
C PHE A 54 -13.42 -19.15 -1.39
N VAL A 55 -12.11 -19.07 -1.18
CA VAL A 55 -11.46 -19.58 0.04
C VAL A 55 -10.55 -18.52 0.63
N GLU A 56 -10.89 -18.02 1.81
CA GLU A 56 -10.07 -17.08 2.55
C GLU A 56 -8.84 -17.78 3.15
N LYS A 57 -7.65 -17.32 2.74
CA LYS A 57 -6.35 -17.79 3.24
C LYS A 57 -6.24 -19.33 3.29
N PRO A 58 -6.28 -19.99 2.12
CA PRO A 58 -6.32 -21.44 2.04
C PRO A 58 -5.08 -22.08 2.68
N LYS A 59 -5.31 -23.15 3.45
CA LYS A 59 -4.23 -23.96 4.05
C LYS A 59 -3.70 -25.06 3.13
N THR A 60 -4.40 -25.28 2.03
CA THR A 60 -4.05 -26.28 1.01
C THR A 60 -3.91 -25.59 -0.33
N LYS A 61 -3.16 -26.21 -1.25
CA LYS A 61 -2.95 -25.67 -2.59
C LYS A 61 -4.31 -25.47 -3.29
N PRO A 62 -4.69 -24.22 -3.69
CA PRO A 62 -5.93 -23.96 -4.39
C PRO A 62 -5.85 -24.41 -5.86
N LYS A 63 -6.98 -24.34 -6.58
CA LYS A 63 -6.97 -24.54 -8.02
C LYS A 63 -6.26 -23.39 -8.73
N SER A 64 -5.55 -23.74 -9.80
CA SER A 64 -4.91 -22.77 -10.68
C SER A 64 -5.92 -22.11 -11.62
N ILE A 65 -5.50 -20.96 -12.17
CA ILE A 65 -6.24 -20.30 -13.25
C ILE A 65 -6.28 -21.21 -14.48
N PRO A 66 -7.41 -21.32 -15.20
CA PRO A 66 -7.48 -22.06 -16.44
C PRO A 66 -6.37 -21.67 -17.42
N GLY A 67 -5.55 -22.66 -17.82
CA GLY A 67 -4.39 -22.42 -18.70
C GLY A 67 -3.12 -21.89 -18.04
N GLN A 68 -3.11 -21.64 -16.73
CA GLN A 68 -1.95 -21.16 -15.97
C GLN A 68 -1.72 -21.98 -14.70
N PRO A 69 -1.02 -23.13 -14.77
CA PRO A 69 -0.96 -24.12 -13.68
C PRO A 69 -0.24 -23.64 -12.40
N ASP A 70 0.61 -22.62 -12.51
CA ASP A 70 1.41 -22.09 -11.40
C ASP A 70 0.82 -20.80 -10.80
N MET A 71 -0.34 -20.35 -11.29
CA MET A 71 -0.98 -19.11 -10.87
C MET A 71 -2.37 -19.36 -10.30
N CYS A 72 -2.76 -18.57 -9.30
CA CYS A 72 -4.12 -18.50 -8.76
C CYS A 72 -4.61 -17.05 -8.71
N LEU A 73 -5.92 -16.84 -8.50
CA LEU A 73 -6.55 -15.52 -8.45
C LEU A 73 -6.71 -15.06 -7.01
N ALA A 74 -5.96 -14.03 -6.62
CA ALA A 74 -6.13 -13.36 -5.34
C ALA A 74 -7.17 -12.24 -5.42
N SER A 75 -8.06 -12.17 -4.43
CA SER A 75 -9.01 -11.07 -4.30
C SER A 75 -8.29 -9.79 -3.94
N MET A 76 -8.57 -8.72 -4.69
CA MET A 76 -8.06 -7.38 -4.40
C MET A 76 -8.97 -6.62 -3.42
N GLY A 77 -10.06 -7.20 -2.92
CA GLY A 77 -11.01 -6.49 -2.06
C GLY A 77 -11.77 -5.37 -2.76
N ASN A 78 -11.83 -5.37 -4.09
CA ASN A 78 -12.54 -4.39 -4.88
C ASN A 78 -13.77 -5.03 -5.51
N TYR A 79 -14.94 -4.44 -5.29
CA TYR A 79 -16.22 -5.02 -5.63
C TYR A 79 -17.11 -4.04 -6.40
N ILE A 80 -17.85 -4.56 -7.40
CA ILE A 80 -19.01 -3.88 -8.01
C ILE A 80 -20.23 -4.76 -7.79
N PHE A 81 -21.22 -4.22 -7.11
CA PHE A 81 -22.49 -4.88 -6.81
C PHE A 81 -23.65 -4.27 -7.58
N GLY A 82 -24.59 -5.09 -7.98
CA GLY A 82 -25.95 -4.63 -8.20
C GLY A 82 -26.52 -4.06 -6.89
N LYS A 83 -27.07 -2.83 -6.91
CA LYS A 83 -27.52 -2.14 -5.70
C LYS A 83 -28.45 -2.99 -4.82
N ASP A 84 -29.47 -3.59 -5.44
CA ASP A 84 -30.49 -4.35 -4.69
C ASP A 84 -29.92 -5.66 -4.12
N VAL A 85 -28.94 -6.26 -4.82
CA VAL A 85 -28.23 -7.45 -4.34
C VAL A 85 -27.39 -7.10 -3.11
N LEU A 86 -26.66 -5.98 -3.14
CA LEU A 86 -25.86 -5.54 -1.99
C LEU A 86 -26.72 -5.27 -0.77
N LEU A 87 -27.80 -4.48 -0.91
CA LEU A 87 -28.66 -4.12 0.21
C LEU A 87 -29.28 -5.37 0.85
N LYS A 88 -29.78 -6.28 0.01
CA LYS A 88 -30.35 -7.54 0.50
C LYS A 88 -29.33 -8.42 1.20
N ALA A 89 -28.11 -8.54 0.64
CA ALA A 89 -27.04 -9.34 1.23
C ALA A 89 -26.61 -8.80 2.60
N LEU A 90 -26.50 -7.47 2.75
CA LEU A 90 -26.16 -6.85 4.04
C LEU A 90 -27.26 -7.04 5.08
N ASP A 91 -28.54 -6.88 4.69
CA ASP A 91 -29.68 -7.13 5.57
C ASP A 91 -29.79 -8.58 6.03
N GLU A 92 -29.38 -9.53 5.20
CA GLU A 92 -29.36 -10.95 5.53
C GLU A 92 -28.18 -11.29 6.46
N ASP A 93 -26.97 -10.77 6.17
CA ASP A 93 -25.78 -11.01 6.97
C ASP A 93 -25.89 -10.35 8.36
N GLU A 94 -26.52 -9.18 8.48
CA GLU A 94 -26.76 -8.51 9.78
C GLU A 94 -27.57 -9.39 10.76
N LYS A 95 -28.42 -10.27 10.27
CA LYS A 95 -29.27 -11.17 11.09
C LYS A 95 -28.55 -12.43 11.56
N ILE A 96 -27.33 -12.67 11.08
CA ILE A 96 -26.54 -13.85 11.44
C ILE A 96 -25.69 -13.53 12.67
N GLU A 97 -26.09 -14.04 13.84
CA GLU A 97 -25.44 -13.73 15.14
C GLU A 97 -23.93 -14.03 15.17
N ASN A 98 -23.47 -15.04 14.44
CA ASN A 98 -22.05 -15.45 14.41
C ASN A 98 -21.30 -14.92 13.17
N SER A 99 -21.87 -14.01 12.38
CA SER A 99 -21.18 -13.38 11.26
C SER A 99 -20.12 -12.41 11.76
N SER A 100 -18.97 -12.41 11.12
CA SER A 100 -17.98 -11.35 11.29
C SER A 100 -18.25 -10.13 10.42
N HIS A 101 -19.33 -10.13 9.63
CA HIS A 101 -19.73 -9.11 8.68
C HIS A 101 -18.63 -8.77 7.66
N ASP A 102 -17.86 -9.77 7.28
CA ASP A 102 -16.76 -9.68 6.34
C ASP A 102 -17.20 -10.14 4.96
N PHE A 103 -16.87 -9.34 3.93
CA PHE A 103 -17.27 -9.66 2.55
C PHE A 103 -16.73 -11.02 2.09
N GLY A 104 -15.44 -11.30 2.35
CA GLY A 104 -14.80 -12.54 1.92
C GLY A 104 -15.25 -13.77 2.68
N LYS A 105 -15.45 -13.63 4.01
CA LYS A 105 -15.78 -14.78 4.88
C LYS A 105 -17.28 -15.07 4.95
N ASN A 106 -18.13 -14.06 4.80
CA ASN A 106 -19.56 -14.17 5.04
C ASN A 106 -20.38 -13.86 3.79
N VAL A 107 -20.28 -12.64 3.25
CA VAL A 107 -21.19 -12.14 2.21
C VAL A 107 -20.99 -12.86 0.87
N ILE A 108 -19.75 -12.99 0.40
CA ILE A 108 -19.47 -13.62 -0.91
C ILE A 108 -19.83 -15.12 -0.90
N PRO A 109 -19.43 -15.92 0.11
CA PRO A 109 -19.87 -17.31 0.20
C PRO A 109 -21.40 -17.45 0.25
N MET A 110 -22.11 -16.64 1.03
CA MET A 110 -23.56 -16.63 1.10
C MET A 110 -24.19 -16.37 -0.28
N LEU A 111 -23.73 -15.35 -1.02
CA LEU A 111 -24.22 -15.04 -2.35
C LEU A 111 -23.93 -16.18 -3.35
N LEU A 112 -22.78 -16.83 -3.23
CA LEU A 112 -22.43 -17.99 -4.05
C LEU A 112 -23.37 -19.18 -3.79
N GLU A 113 -23.67 -19.49 -2.53
CA GLU A 113 -24.63 -20.51 -2.13
C GLU A 113 -26.06 -20.20 -2.64
N GLN A 114 -26.44 -18.92 -2.70
CA GLN A 114 -27.70 -18.46 -3.27
C GLN A 114 -27.75 -18.53 -4.81
N GLY A 115 -26.68 -18.98 -5.46
CA GLY A 115 -26.61 -19.10 -6.91
C GLY A 115 -26.56 -17.78 -7.66
N LYS A 116 -26.09 -16.70 -7.04
CA LYS A 116 -25.93 -15.39 -7.66
C LYS A 116 -24.92 -15.41 -8.81
N ASN A 117 -25.08 -14.52 -9.76
CA ASN A 117 -24.14 -14.35 -10.86
C ASN A 117 -22.92 -13.55 -10.39
N ILE A 118 -21.90 -14.25 -9.93
CA ILE A 118 -20.66 -13.64 -9.45
C ILE A 118 -19.57 -13.88 -10.50
N PHE A 119 -18.92 -12.79 -10.92
CA PHE A 119 -17.84 -12.83 -11.90
C PHE A 119 -16.56 -12.25 -11.33
N VAL A 120 -15.43 -12.70 -11.86
CA VAL A 120 -14.09 -12.25 -11.44
C VAL A 120 -13.47 -11.46 -12.58
N TYR A 121 -13.17 -10.20 -12.32
CA TYR A 121 -12.48 -9.32 -13.25
C TYR A 121 -10.96 -9.45 -13.05
N ASN A 122 -10.25 -9.83 -14.11
CA ASN A 122 -8.79 -9.92 -14.08
C ASN A 122 -8.16 -8.53 -14.18
N PHE A 123 -7.68 -8.01 -13.04
CA PHE A 123 -7.04 -6.70 -12.96
C PHE A 123 -5.80 -6.57 -13.88
N ALA A 124 -5.07 -7.65 -14.12
CA ALA A 124 -3.90 -7.61 -15.02
C ALA A 124 -4.25 -7.24 -16.48
N THR A 125 -5.53 -7.31 -16.86
CA THR A 125 -6.02 -6.87 -18.18
C THR A 125 -6.49 -5.43 -18.22
N ASN A 126 -6.45 -4.72 -17.09
CA ASN A 126 -6.88 -3.32 -17.03
C ASN A 126 -5.88 -2.40 -17.75
N GLU A 127 -6.41 -1.54 -18.60
CA GLU A 127 -5.65 -0.64 -19.44
C GLU A 127 -6.02 0.81 -19.12
N PHE A 128 -5.04 1.69 -19.06
CA PHE A 128 -5.27 3.14 -18.97
C PHE A 128 -4.22 3.90 -19.78
N SER A 129 -4.49 5.15 -20.09
CA SER A 129 -3.58 5.96 -20.91
C SER A 129 -2.21 6.10 -20.26
N GLY A 130 -1.15 5.78 -21.00
CA GLY A 130 0.24 5.88 -20.53
C GLY A 130 0.67 4.77 -19.56
N ILE A 131 -0.09 3.66 -19.45
CA ILE A 131 0.35 2.48 -18.69
C ILE A 131 1.64 1.91 -19.27
N THR A 132 2.57 1.55 -18.41
CA THR A 132 3.79 0.82 -18.79
C THR A 132 3.64 -0.66 -18.49
N ASP A 133 4.49 -1.50 -19.10
CA ASP A 133 4.49 -2.95 -18.81
C ASP A 133 4.80 -3.24 -17.33
N ALA A 134 5.59 -2.39 -16.67
CA ALA A 134 5.91 -2.51 -15.25
C ALA A 134 4.70 -2.19 -14.35
N GLU A 135 3.82 -1.27 -14.78
CA GLU A 135 2.62 -0.90 -14.03
C GLU A 135 1.46 -1.87 -14.25
N ARG A 136 1.51 -2.68 -15.30
CA ARG A 136 0.46 -3.64 -15.62
C ARG A 136 0.33 -4.70 -14.53
N GLY A 137 -0.84 -4.73 -13.88
CA GLY A 137 -1.08 -5.61 -12.75
C GLY A 137 -0.33 -5.21 -11.46
N TYR A 138 0.25 -3.99 -11.39
CA TYR A 138 0.83 -3.53 -10.14
C TYR A 138 -0.24 -3.32 -9.07
N TRP A 139 -0.15 -4.10 -8.02
CA TRP A 139 -1.00 -4.01 -6.85
C TRP A 139 -0.21 -4.34 -5.59
N ARG A 140 -0.39 -3.55 -4.54
CA ARG A 140 0.21 -3.78 -3.22
C ARG A 140 -0.85 -3.64 -2.14
N ASP A 141 -0.99 -4.65 -1.32
CA ASP A 141 -1.64 -4.54 -0.02
C ASP A 141 -0.62 -3.99 0.99
N VAL A 142 -0.96 -2.88 1.65
CA VAL A 142 -0.09 -2.24 2.66
C VAL A 142 -0.66 -2.34 4.07
N GLY A 143 -1.43 -3.38 4.35
CA GLY A 143 -2.05 -3.66 5.65
C GLY A 143 -1.05 -4.03 6.77
N SER A 144 0.25 -4.16 6.48
CA SER A 144 1.30 -4.34 7.47
C SER A 144 2.33 -3.21 7.42
N ILE A 145 3.04 -2.98 8.55
CA ILE A 145 4.10 -1.97 8.63
C ILE A 145 5.22 -2.25 7.63
N ASP A 146 5.60 -3.50 7.49
CA ASP A 146 6.68 -3.92 6.58
C ASP A 146 6.26 -3.72 5.11
N ALA A 147 5.03 -4.10 4.75
CA ALA A 147 4.49 -3.89 3.40
C ALA A 147 4.34 -2.39 3.08
N TYR A 148 3.87 -1.56 4.03
CA TYR A 148 3.79 -0.11 3.86
C TYR A 148 5.19 0.50 3.67
N TRP A 149 6.17 0.10 4.48
CA TRP A 149 7.55 0.57 4.34
C TRP A 149 8.12 0.16 2.99
N GLN A 150 7.96 -1.10 2.59
CA GLN A 150 8.49 -1.62 1.32
C GLN A 150 7.87 -0.89 0.11
N ALA A 151 6.55 -0.70 0.09
CA ALA A 151 5.88 0.03 -1.00
C ALA A 151 6.40 1.47 -1.18
N ASN A 152 6.79 2.14 -0.09
CA ASN A 152 7.44 3.45 -0.18
C ASN A 152 8.89 3.36 -0.68
N MET A 153 9.63 2.30 -0.30
CA MET A 153 11.00 2.11 -0.78
C MET A 153 11.03 1.75 -2.28
N ASP A 154 10.06 0.98 -2.77
CA ASP A 154 9.92 0.63 -4.19
C ASP A 154 9.82 1.87 -5.09
N LEU A 155 9.18 2.95 -4.60
CA LEU A 155 9.09 4.24 -5.32
C LEU A 155 10.44 4.94 -5.52
N LEU A 156 11.46 4.56 -4.74
CA LEU A 156 12.78 5.19 -4.77
C LEU A 156 13.74 4.53 -5.77
N ASP A 157 13.34 3.45 -6.38
CA ASP A 157 14.11 2.80 -7.43
C ASP A 157 14.28 3.72 -8.64
N SER A 158 15.33 3.49 -9.40
CA SER A 158 15.59 4.26 -10.62
C SER A 158 14.53 4.03 -11.71
N ASN A 159 13.85 2.89 -11.65
CA ASN A 159 12.76 2.52 -12.54
C ASN A 159 11.62 1.87 -11.74
N PRO A 160 10.84 2.65 -10.97
CA PRO A 160 9.82 2.12 -10.10
C PRO A 160 8.67 1.49 -10.89
N GLU A 161 8.14 0.39 -10.38
CA GLU A 161 6.95 -0.28 -10.98
C GLU A 161 5.74 0.67 -11.02
N LEU A 162 5.52 1.45 -9.95
CA LEU A 162 4.47 2.46 -9.91
C LEU A 162 5.02 3.84 -10.29
N ASN A 163 4.61 4.37 -11.44
CA ASN A 163 5.05 5.69 -11.91
C ASN A 163 4.16 6.81 -11.37
N LEU A 164 4.64 7.56 -10.38
CA LEU A 164 3.95 8.73 -9.85
C LEU A 164 4.02 9.96 -10.78
N TYR A 165 4.91 9.95 -11.77
CA TYR A 165 5.16 11.08 -12.70
C TYR A 165 4.42 10.95 -14.02
N SER A 166 3.52 9.96 -14.16
CA SER A 166 2.67 9.79 -15.33
C SER A 166 1.80 11.04 -15.54
N LYS A 167 1.87 11.62 -16.75
CA LYS A 167 1.07 12.79 -17.13
C LYS A 167 -0.31 12.38 -17.65
N ASP A 168 -0.40 11.21 -18.25
CA ASP A 168 -1.61 10.73 -18.90
C ASP A 168 -2.62 10.15 -17.89
N TRP A 169 -2.12 9.56 -16.78
CA TRP A 169 -2.93 9.04 -15.68
C TRP A 169 -2.37 9.50 -14.32
N PRO A 170 -2.50 10.81 -13.98
CA PRO A 170 -1.91 11.36 -12.77
C PRO A 170 -2.68 10.96 -11.52
N LEU A 171 -1.94 10.59 -10.48
CA LEU A 171 -2.49 10.45 -9.13
C LEU A 171 -2.69 11.85 -8.53
N ARG A 172 -3.93 12.19 -8.23
CA ARG A 172 -4.29 13.49 -7.68
C ARG A 172 -4.49 13.38 -6.17
N THR A 173 -3.85 14.30 -5.44
CA THR A 173 -3.99 14.41 -3.99
C THR A 173 -4.12 15.88 -3.58
N PHE A 174 -4.37 16.13 -2.32
CA PHE A 174 -4.40 17.50 -1.78
C PHE A 174 -2.99 18.08 -1.72
N ASN A 175 -2.82 19.27 -2.26
CA ASN A 175 -1.56 20.03 -2.23
C ASN A 175 -1.67 21.20 -1.27
N TYR A 176 -0.75 21.26 -0.32
CA TYR A 176 -0.53 22.42 0.52
C TYR A 176 0.38 23.40 -0.21
N ASN A 177 0.07 24.55 -0.59
CA ASN A 177 0.95 25.53 -1.26
C ASN A 177 2.19 25.88 -0.41
N TYR A 178 3.08 24.92 -0.19
CA TYR A 178 4.35 25.13 0.48
C TYR A 178 5.44 25.57 -0.50
N PRO A 179 6.49 26.27 -0.02
CA PRO A 179 7.63 26.60 -0.87
C PRO A 179 8.37 25.33 -1.32
N PRO A 180 9.16 25.40 -2.39
CA PRO A 180 10.01 24.28 -2.81
C PRO A 180 10.91 23.74 -1.69
N ALA A 181 11.28 22.47 -1.77
CA ALA A 181 12.27 21.87 -0.88
C ALA A 181 13.62 22.61 -1.01
N LYS A 182 14.28 22.83 0.14
CA LYS A 182 15.56 23.57 0.20
C LYS A 182 16.67 22.72 0.77
N PHE A 183 17.77 22.61 0.02
CA PHE A 183 19.02 21.99 0.45
C PHE A 183 20.03 23.09 0.77
N VAL A 184 20.64 23.02 1.96
CA VAL A 184 21.55 24.08 2.42
C VAL A 184 22.96 23.53 2.48
N TRP A 185 23.87 24.18 1.77
CA TRP A 185 25.31 24.00 1.92
C TRP A 185 25.91 25.27 2.52
N GLN A 186 26.82 25.07 3.45
CA GLN A 186 27.64 26.12 4.04
C GLN A 186 29.05 25.57 4.22
N GLU A 187 30.03 26.41 4.53
CA GLU A 187 31.45 26.05 4.61
C GLU A 187 31.75 24.68 5.25
N GLY A 188 32.76 23.98 4.71
CA GLY A 188 33.24 22.69 5.19
C GLY A 188 32.34 21.52 4.80
N ASP A 189 32.18 20.60 5.71
CA ASP A 189 31.45 19.34 5.59
C ASP A 189 29.95 19.45 5.91
N ARG A 190 29.46 20.66 6.20
CA ARG A 190 28.04 20.92 6.46
C ARG A 190 27.25 21.02 5.14
N VAL A 191 26.98 19.88 4.54
CA VAL A 191 26.26 19.74 3.26
C VAL A 191 24.91 19.12 3.46
N GLY A 192 23.83 19.82 3.07
CA GLY A 192 22.48 19.26 2.96
C GLY A 192 22.35 18.49 1.66
N MET A 193 22.20 17.17 1.71
CA MET A 193 22.13 16.32 0.51
C MET A 193 21.09 15.22 0.61
N ALA A 194 20.57 14.82 -0.54
CA ALA A 194 19.67 13.68 -0.69
C ALA A 194 20.12 12.82 -1.88
N THR A 195 20.10 11.51 -1.70
CA THR A 195 20.35 10.53 -2.77
C THR A 195 19.24 9.47 -2.76
N ASN A 196 18.79 9.05 -3.95
CA ASN A 196 17.73 8.05 -4.11
C ASN A 196 16.53 8.30 -3.16
N SER A 197 16.02 9.54 -3.11
CA SER A 197 15.04 9.96 -2.13
C SER A 197 13.97 10.85 -2.76
N MET A 198 12.74 10.75 -2.26
CA MET A 198 11.66 11.67 -2.60
C MET A 198 11.55 12.73 -1.50
N VAL A 199 11.58 14.00 -1.89
CA VAL A 199 11.55 15.13 -0.96
C VAL A 199 10.43 16.09 -1.36
N SER A 200 9.39 16.14 -0.55
CA SER A 200 8.21 16.98 -0.80
C SER A 200 8.49 18.46 -0.55
N GLU A 201 7.54 19.30 -0.97
CA GLU A 201 7.57 20.76 -0.76
C GLU A 201 7.64 21.14 0.73
N GLY A 202 8.20 22.29 1.00
CA GLY A 202 8.39 22.81 2.36
C GLY A 202 9.50 22.12 3.16
N CYS A 203 10.14 21.08 2.64
CA CYS A 203 11.24 20.42 3.33
C CYS A 203 12.50 21.29 3.38
N VAL A 204 13.27 21.17 4.48
CA VAL A 204 14.58 21.84 4.62
C VAL A 204 15.62 20.83 5.08
N VAL A 205 16.58 20.50 4.21
CA VAL A 205 17.74 19.67 4.54
C VAL A 205 18.92 20.60 4.84
N SER A 206 19.12 20.92 6.13
CA SER A 206 20.07 21.94 6.59
C SER A 206 21.40 21.34 7.05
N GLY A 207 22.20 20.85 6.11
CA GLY A 207 23.52 20.27 6.44
C GLY A 207 23.46 18.85 7.03
N GLY A 208 22.39 18.13 6.78
CA GLY A 208 22.27 16.70 7.04
C GLY A 208 22.26 15.89 5.74
N SER A 209 22.44 14.57 5.82
CA SER A 209 22.39 13.67 4.69
C SER A 209 21.22 12.70 4.80
N ILE A 210 20.50 12.53 3.70
CA ILE A 210 19.44 11.54 3.57
C ILE A 210 19.71 10.63 2.37
N SER A 211 19.40 9.35 2.52
CA SER A 211 19.54 8.38 1.42
C SER A 211 18.46 7.33 1.51
N LYS A 212 17.84 6.99 0.38
CA LYS A 212 16.71 6.08 0.30
C LYS A 212 15.58 6.45 1.28
N CYS A 213 15.12 7.70 1.22
CA CYS A 213 14.11 8.22 2.13
C CYS A 213 12.93 8.84 1.39
N VAL A 214 11.75 8.75 2.00
CA VAL A 214 10.56 9.51 1.61
C VAL A 214 10.29 10.57 2.67
N LEU A 215 10.39 11.85 2.30
CA LEU A 215 10.10 12.99 3.15
C LEU A 215 8.79 13.64 2.73
N SER A 216 7.79 13.54 3.58
CA SER A 216 6.51 14.25 3.43
C SER A 216 6.70 15.78 3.62
N PRO A 217 5.69 16.60 3.32
CA PRO A 217 5.83 18.05 3.40
C PRO A 217 6.32 18.58 4.75
N LYS A 218 7.09 19.67 4.73
CA LYS A 218 7.61 20.38 5.92
C LYS A 218 8.61 19.61 6.78
N VAL A 219 9.14 18.49 6.34
CA VAL A 219 10.18 17.78 7.10
C VAL A 219 11.45 18.64 7.18
N ARG A 220 12.05 18.71 8.37
CA ARG A 220 13.31 19.40 8.62
C ARG A 220 14.39 18.42 9.08
N ILE A 221 15.51 18.42 8.37
CA ILE A 221 16.71 17.65 8.73
C ILE A 221 17.80 18.63 9.12
N ASN A 222 18.18 18.65 10.41
CA ASN A 222 19.19 19.57 10.89
C ASN A 222 20.62 19.04 10.68
N SER A 223 21.61 19.90 10.91
CA SER A 223 23.01 19.69 10.54
C SER A 223 23.59 18.41 11.14
N TYR A 224 24.40 17.72 10.35
CA TYR A 224 25.13 16.49 10.72
C TYR A 224 24.25 15.29 11.05
N SER A 225 22.93 15.38 10.81
CA SER A 225 22.03 14.26 10.94
C SER A 225 22.12 13.34 9.72
N GLN A 226 21.90 12.05 9.95
CA GLN A 226 21.93 11.01 8.92
C GLN A 226 20.61 10.22 8.97
N VAL A 227 19.90 10.18 7.85
CA VAL A 227 18.64 9.43 7.73
C VAL A 227 18.76 8.48 6.55
N TYR A 228 18.49 7.21 6.78
CA TYR A 228 18.66 6.16 5.80
C TYR A 228 17.46 5.21 5.79
N GLU A 229 16.99 4.81 4.60
CA GLU A 229 15.90 3.85 4.40
C GLU A 229 14.66 4.15 5.26
N SER A 230 14.23 5.42 5.31
CA SER A 230 13.22 5.86 6.27
C SER A 230 12.13 6.72 5.62
N ILE A 231 10.95 6.66 6.22
CA ILE A 231 9.79 7.46 5.86
C ILE A 231 9.57 8.47 6.98
N LEU A 232 9.65 9.76 6.67
CA LEU A 232 9.36 10.84 7.60
C LEU A 232 8.08 11.54 7.18
N MET A 233 7.05 11.44 8.01
CA MET A 233 5.75 12.04 7.71
C MET A 233 5.76 13.54 7.94
N GLU A 234 4.64 14.21 7.63
CA GLU A 234 4.53 15.65 7.63
C GLU A 234 5.03 16.32 8.93
N ASN A 235 5.77 17.41 8.78
CA ASN A 235 6.22 18.28 9.87
C ASN A 235 7.13 17.59 10.92
N VAL A 236 7.83 16.54 10.53
CA VAL A 236 8.88 15.92 11.37
C VAL A 236 10.11 16.84 11.41
N ASP A 237 10.65 17.06 12.62
CA ASP A 237 11.90 17.81 12.82
C ASP A 237 12.98 16.91 13.42
N VAL A 238 14.06 16.67 12.67
CA VAL A 238 15.18 15.83 13.09
C VAL A 238 16.28 16.70 13.66
N GLY A 239 16.55 16.60 14.96
CA GLY A 239 17.58 17.34 15.67
C GLY A 239 19.00 17.02 15.20
N ARG A 240 19.94 17.94 15.45
CA ARG A 240 21.35 17.81 15.02
C ARG A 240 22.00 16.50 15.50
N TYR A 241 22.90 15.96 14.68
CA TYR A 241 23.70 14.77 14.98
C TYR A 241 22.87 13.49 15.22
N SER A 242 21.58 13.52 14.88
CA SER A 242 20.72 12.34 15.02
C SER A 242 20.96 11.36 13.89
N ARG A 243 20.74 10.08 14.16
CA ARG A 243 20.89 8.98 13.19
C ARG A 243 19.62 8.14 13.17
N ILE A 244 19.02 8.02 12.01
CA ILE A 244 17.76 7.28 11.80
C ILE A 244 17.99 6.28 10.67
N LYS A 245 17.57 5.05 10.87
CA LYS A 245 17.68 4.00 9.87
C LYS A 245 16.46 3.09 9.92
N LYS A 246 15.93 2.73 8.74
CA LYS A 246 14.84 1.75 8.58
C LYS A 246 13.68 2.05 9.53
N ALA A 247 13.16 3.28 9.43
CA ALA A 247 12.16 3.79 10.37
C ALA A 247 11.01 4.50 9.66
N ILE A 248 9.84 4.48 10.30
CA ILE A 248 8.69 5.31 9.96
C ILE A 248 8.49 6.29 11.12
N ILE A 249 8.65 7.57 10.85
CA ILE A 249 8.45 8.64 11.84
C ILE A 249 7.13 9.34 11.53
N ASP A 250 6.18 9.24 12.44
CA ASP A 250 4.83 9.78 12.24
C ASP A 250 4.80 11.31 12.34
N LYS A 251 3.67 11.89 11.96
CA LYS A 251 3.44 13.34 11.81
C LYS A 251 3.77 14.11 13.09
N ASN A 252 4.38 15.29 12.90
CA ASN A 252 4.66 16.25 13.96
C ASN A 252 5.65 15.78 15.03
N VAL A 253 6.35 14.68 14.85
CA VAL A 253 7.37 14.19 15.78
C VAL A 253 8.59 15.12 15.75
N LYS A 254 9.06 15.53 16.95
CA LYS A 254 10.28 16.29 17.13
C LYS A 254 11.34 15.40 17.74
N ILE A 255 12.37 15.09 16.98
CA ILE A 255 13.48 14.24 17.40
C ILE A 255 14.58 15.12 18.00
N PRO A 256 14.93 14.94 19.28
CA PRO A 256 16.00 15.70 19.93
C PRO A 256 17.37 15.49 19.28
N PRO A 257 18.33 16.41 19.46
CA PRO A 257 19.70 16.20 19.00
C PRO A 257 20.33 14.93 19.57
N ASN A 258 21.27 14.35 18.81
CA ASN A 258 22.04 13.13 19.18
C ASN A 258 21.20 11.86 19.37
N THR A 259 19.97 11.84 18.89
CA THR A 259 19.08 10.68 19.00
C THR A 259 19.45 9.61 17.96
N ARG A 260 19.35 8.32 18.36
CA ARG A 260 19.46 7.17 17.45
C ARG A 260 18.15 6.41 17.41
N ILE A 261 17.68 6.06 16.19
CA ILE A 261 16.45 5.29 15.96
C ILE A 261 16.73 4.25 14.87
N GLY A 262 16.29 3.00 15.10
CA GLY A 262 16.47 1.89 14.16
C GLY A 262 17.87 1.26 14.17
N TYR A 263 18.67 1.53 15.18
CA TYR A 263 20.02 0.95 15.36
C TYR A 263 20.09 -0.09 16.48
N ASN A 264 19.18 -0.01 17.45
CA ASN A 264 19.14 -0.94 18.57
C ASN A 264 17.67 -1.27 18.91
N ARG A 265 17.22 -2.47 18.53
CA ARG A 265 15.85 -2.94 18.71
C ARG A 265 15.38 -2.86 20.16
N GLU A 266 16.22 -3.28 21.11
CA GLU A 266 15.85 -3.30 22.53
C GLU A 266 15.69 -1.89 23.10
N GLU A 267 16.53 -0.97 22.68
CA GLU A 267 16.46 0.43 23.09
C GLU A 267 15.20 1.10 22.51
N ASP A 268 14.90 0.86 21.23
CA ASP A 268 13.72 1.40 20.56
C ASP A 268 12.42 0.87 21.22
N LEU A 269 12.36 -0.42 21.54
CA LEU A 269 11.23 -1.01 22.29
C LEU A 269 11.08 -0.42 23.70
N ARG A 270 12.20 -0.20 24.43
CA ARG A 270 12.17 0.44 25.78
C ARG A 270 11.65 1.88 25.75
N ARG A 271 11.84 2.57 24.63
CA ARG A 271 11.27 3.93 24.41
C ARG A 271 9.79 3.91 24.03
N GLY A 272 9.18 2.73 23.93
CA GLY A 272 7.79 2.57 23.55
C GLY A 272 7.55 2.63 22.02
N PHE A 273 8.61 2.49 21.22
CA PHE A 273 8.45 2.38 19.77
C PHE A 273 8.01 0.96 19.40
N HIS A 274 7.30 0.85 18.29
CA HIS A 274 7.01 -0.46 17.71
C HIS A 274 8.14 -0.84 16.75
N VAL A 275 8.57 -2.10 16.80
CA VAL A 275 9.54 -2.63 15.83
C VAL A 275 8.93 -3.86 15.16
N SER A 276 8.72 -3.77 13.85
CA SER A 276 8.11 -4.83 13.05
C SER A 276 8.96 -6.12 13.01
N PRO A 277 8.43 -7.23 12.50
CA PRO A 277 9.18 -8.47 12.29
C PRO A 277 10.46 -8.26 11.44
N ASP A 278 10.37 -7.47 10.36
CA ASP A 278 11.51 -7.16 9.48
C ASP A 278 12.43 -6.05 10.01
N GLY A 279 12.13 -5.52 11.21
CA GLY A 279 12.97 -4.54 11.90
C GLY A 279 12.72 -3.08 11.49
N VAL A 280 11.55 -2.75 10.96
CA VAL A 280 11.14 -1.35 10.74
C VAL A 280 10.71 -0.75 12.07
N THR A 281 11.39 0.33 12.51
CA THR A 281 11.05 1.02 13.75
C THR A 281 10.00 2.10 13.49
N VAL A 282 8.88 2.06 14.20
CA VAL A 282 7.82 3.07 14.10
C VAL A 282 7.82 3.95 15.32
N VAL A 283 7.99 5.26 15.10
CA VAL A 283 7.84 6.30 16.13
C VAL A 283 6.48 6.95 15.95
N PRO A 284 5.51 6.68 16.84
CA PRO A 284 4.15 7.17 16.69
C PRO A 284 4.04 8.68 16.97
N LYS A 285 2.99 9.29 16.45
CA LYS A 285 2.61 10.68 16.74
C LYS A 285 2.46 10.88 18.24
N GLY A 286 3.06 11.96 18.74
CA GLY A 286 3.03 12.28 20.17
C GLY A 286 4.04 11.50 21.04
N ALA A 287 4.93 10.72 20.43
CA ALA A 287 6.03 10.10 21.17
C ALA A 287 6.89 11.15 21.89
N ILE A 288 7.22 10.87 23.14
CA ILE A 288 8.18 11.67 23.93
C ILE A 288 9.55 11.00 23.75
N LEU A 289 10.52 11.77 23.23
CA LEU A 289 11.85 11.31 22.85
C LEU A 289 12.93 11.84 23.77
#